data_21fd3543fe950fb571d8feef2d9ac0c4
#
_entry.id   21fd3543fe950fb571d8feef2d9ac0c4
#
_cell.length_a   1.000
_cell.length_b   1.000
_cell.length_c   1.000
_cell.angle_alpha   90.00
_cell.angle_beta   90.00
_cell.angle_gamma   90.00
#
_symmetry.space_group_name_H-M   'P 1'
#
loop_
_entity.id
_entity.type
_entity.pdbx_description
1 polymer ?
#
loop_
_entity_poly.entity_id
_entity_poly.type
_entity_poly.pdbx_seq_one_letter_code
_entity_poly.pdbx_strand_id
1 'polypeptide(L)'
;MNKKLLKNFCAVFLAGFMALLLLPQSAQAQEKEAYVVKSKDNKTLTFYYDDQKSSRTGTVWGIEETREEYGNTYPAWSGTRGTSESKVTTAVFDASFKNYLPQSTEIWFFNLKKLEKIEGLTNLNTSKVTTMSEMFGGCQKLTSLDLSNFNTENVQDMSSMFYDCNNLTSLDLSNFNTENVQDMNYMFYGCHKLTSLNLSNFNTENVQNMSFMFDDCPSLTSLDLSNFKTEKVQNMREMFRDCSRLTSLDLSNFNAENVQDMRDMFYGCKSLTSLDLSNFKTEKVQDMRRMFYGCQNLTSLNLSNFNTEDVQKMSEMFWGCQNLTSLDLSNFKTEKVLDMHGMFEDCPSLTSLNLSNFNTENVLDMHGMFSGCNSLQTIYCNNTWTCSRSWGMFSGCTSLQGAVPYNESKTDASMANPETGYFTKKESTGVATATTEANANIQAIYSTDGKRLNELQSGLNIVRMSNGTTQKILCK
;
A
#
# COMPACT_ATOMS: atom_id res chain seq x y z
N MET A 1 36.00 58.87 67.61
CA MET A 1 34.95 57.94 67.29
C MET A 1 35.11 56.68 68.16
N ASN A 2 34.09 56.37 68.93
CA ASN A 2 34.14 55.54 70.13
C ASN A 2 34.23 54.05 69.81
N LYS A 3 35.32 53.37 70.18
CA LYS A 3 35.57 51.94 69.96
C LYS A 3 34.42 51.00 70.41
N LYS A 4 33.55 51.48 71.33
CA LYS A 4 32.34 50.73 71.73
C LYS A 4 31.23 50.75 70.73
N LEU A 5 31.08 51.82 69.91
CA LEU A 5 30.07 51.91 68.87
C LEU A 5 30.43 51.00 67.69
N LEU A 6 31.72 50.84 67.33
CA LEU A 6 32.19 50.00 66.24
C LEU A 6 32.02 48.50 66.55
N LYS A 7 32.21 48.09 67.84
CA LYS A 7 31.96 46.69 68.24
C LYS A 7 30.47 46.29 68.16
N ASN A 8 29.58 47.22 68.59
CA ASN A 8 28.15 46.97 68.54
C ASN A 8 27.61 46.95 67.06
N PHE A 9 28.18 47.75 66.17
CA PHE A 9 27.82 47.73 64.73
C PHE A 9 28.28 46.46 64.07
N CYS A 10 29.49 45.95 64.32
CA CYS A 10 29.95 44.67 63.82
C CYS A 10 29.15 43.48 64.39
N ALA A 11 28.74 43.48 65.63
CA ALA A 11 27.95 42.42 66.27
C ALA A 11 26.52 42.33 65.68
N VAL A 12 25.88 43.48 65.39
CA VAL A 12 24.55 43.53 64.78
C VAL A 12 24.62 43.12 63.32
N PHE A 13 25.71 43.47 62.58
CA PHE A 13 25.92 43.04 61.19
C PHE A 13 26.20 41.53 61.08
N LEU A 14 27.02 40.95 62.02
CA LEU A 14 27.27 39.52 62.08
C LEU A 14 26.01 38.72 62.46
N ALA A 15 25.22 39.23 63.42
CA ALA A 15 23.96 38.56 63.78
C ALA A 15 22.89 38.64 62.67
N GLY A 16 22.83 39.77 61.95
CA GLY A 16 21.97 39.92 60.77
C GLY A 16 22.39 39.00 59.60
N PHE A 17 23.69 38.83 59.39
CA PHE A 17 24.22 37.93 58.34
C PHE A 17 24.04 36.45 58.71
N MET A 18 24.17 36.05 59.99
CA MET A 18 23.85 34.71 60.45
C MET A 18 22.34 34.42 60.45
N ALA A 19 21.48 35.39 60.68
CA ALA A 19 20.04 35.24 60.59
C ALA A 19 19.57 35.07 59.12
N LEU A 20 20.26 35.67 58.11
CA LEU A 20 20.00 35.45 56.71
C LEU A 20 20.43 34.05 56.22
N LEU A 21 21.42 33.42 56.87
CA LEU A 21 21.89 32.06 56.58
C LEU A 21 21.05 30.99 57.28
N LEU A 22 20.14 31.38 58.20
CA LEU A 22 19.21 30.49 58.89
C LEU A 22 17.75 30.60 58.40
N LEU A 23 17.50 31.38 57.33
CA LEU A 23 16.23 31.28 56.66
C LEU A 23 16.17 29.87 56.08
N PRO A 24 15.13 29.05 56.36
CA PRO A 24 14.98 27.78 55.69
C PRO A 24 15.01 28.16 54.21
N GLN A 25 15.97 27.60 53.45
CA GLN A 25 15.83 27.56 52.00
C GLN A 25 14.42 27.06 51.79
N SER A 26 13.52 27.95 51.37
CA SER A 26 12.22 27.52 50.94
C SER A 26 12.51 26.37 49.99
N ALA A 27 12.08 25.19 50.37
CA ALA A 27 12.17 24.04 49.48
C ALA A 27 11.59 24.52 48.17
N GLN A 28 12.46 24.78 47.18
CA GLN A 28 12.02 25.17 45.87
C GLN A 28 11.10 24.05 45.47
N ALA A 29 9.80 24.33 45.37
CA ALA A 29 8.84 23.30 44.96
C ALA A 29 9.41 22.69 43.71
N GLN A 30 9.73 21.40 43.76
CA GLN A 30 10.29 20.70 42.61
C GLN A 30 9.26 20.84 41.49
N GLU A 31 9.65 21.41 40.36
CA GLU A 31 8.74 21.57 39.21
C GLU A 31 8.28 20.20 38.74
N LYS A 32 7.03 20.10 38.31
CA LYS A 32 6.51 18.88 37.71
C LYS A 32 7.23 18.63 36.40
N GLU A 33 7.69 17.42 36.22
CA GLU A 33 8.30 16.98 34.97
C GLU A 33 7.68 15.63 34.49
N ALA A 34 7.72 15.39 33.19
CA ALA A 34 7.30 14.12 32.61
C ALA A 34 8.49 13.15 32.59
N TYR A 35 8.26 11.93 33.03
CA TYR A 35 9.30 10.90 33.08
C TYR A 35 8.71 9.50 33.05
N VAL A 36 9.57 8.51 32.75
CA VAL A 36 9.22 7.08 32.66
C VAL A 36 10.05 6.32 33.69
N VAL A 37 9.40 5.41 34.39
CA VAL A 37 10.03 4.51 35.37
C VAL A 37 9.88 3.08 34.94
N LYS A 38 11.00 2.35 34.74
CA LYS A 38 10.99 0.91 34.60
C LYS A 38 11.18 0.26 35.96
N SER A 39 10.25 -0.61 36.33
CA SER A 39 10.25 -1.36 37.59
C SER A 39 11.54 -2.17 37.81
N LYS A 40 11.89 -2.47 39.07
CA LYS A 40 13.11 -3.27 39.39
C LYS A 40 13.14 -4.65 38.75
N ASP A 41 11.99 -5.27 38.52
CA ASP A 41 11.87 -6.55 37.83
C ASP A 41 11.89 -6.42 36.31
N ASN A 42 12.01 -5.19 35.78
CA ASN A 42 12.00 -4.79 34.37
C ASN A 42 10.71 -5.15 33.60
N LYS A 43 9.58 -5.39 34.27
CA LYS A 43 8.34 -5.80 33.61
C LYS A 43 7.36 -4.66 33.32
N THR A 44 7.45 -3.57 34.07
CA THR A 44 6.50 -2.47 33.98
C THR A 44 7.20 -1.16 33.65
N LEU A 45 6.67 -0.43 32.64
CA LEU A 45 6.97 0.98 32.41
C LEU A 45 5.82 1.81 32.95
N THR A 46 6.11 2.79 33.81
CA THR A 46 5.09 3.72 34.30
C THR A 46 5.45 5.16 33.92
N PHE A 47 4.51 5.84 33.31
CA PHE A 47 4.62 7.23 32.85
C PHE A 47 4.01 8.17 33.89
N TYR A 48 4.76 9.16 34.35
CA TYR A 48 4.38 10.12 35.38
C TYR A 48 4.57 11.57 34.92
N TYR A 49 3.76 12.45 35.46
CA TYR A 49 3.95 13.92 35.35
C TYR A 49 3.73 14.57 36.71
N ASP A 50 4.74 14.54 37.58
CA ASP A 50 4.70 15.04 38.95
C ASP A 50 6.08 15.56 39.38
N ASP A 51 6.21 15.93 40.65
CA ASP A 51 7.42 16.40 41.28
C ASP A 51 8.18 15.30 42.04
N GLN A 52 7.88 14.02 41.82
CA GLN A 52 8.39 12.89 42.60
C GLN A 52 9.51 12.09 41.88
N LYS A 53 10.04 12.56 40.77
CA LYS A 53 11.02 11.81 39.94
C LYS A 53 12.23 11.33 40.77
N SER A 54 12.78 12.20 41.64
CA SER A 54 13.97 11.88 42.45
C SER A 54 13.71 10.82 43.53
N SER A 55 12.45 10.58 43.91
CA SER A 55 12.04 9.60 44.93
C SER A 55 11.68 8.24 44.32
N ARG A 56 11.56 8.11 42.99
CA ARG A 56 11.17 6.87 42.31
C ARG A 56 12.27 5.82 42.40
N THR A 57 11.85 4.58 42.46
CA THR A 57 12.76 3.41 42.47
C THR A 57 12.62 2.61 41.21
N GLY A 58 13.74 2.18 40.63
CA GLY A 58 13.83 1.51 39.34
C GLY A 58 14.78 2.25 38.41
N THR A 59 14.67 2.02 37.11
CA THR A 59 15.37 2.85 36.12
C THR A 59 14.45 3.98 35.73
N VAL A 60 14.92 5.22 35.85
CA VAL A 60 14.14 6.43 35.61
C VAL A 60 14.75 7.21 34.44
N TRP A 61 13.93 7.59 33.47
CA TRP A 61 14.31 8.42 32.32
C TRP A 61 13.40 9.65 32.24
N GLY A 62 13.94 10.82 31.88
CA GLY A 62 13.11 11.93 31.41
C GLY A 62 12.33 11.58 30.17
N ILE A 63 11.18 12.20 29.95
CA ILE A 63 10.34 11.90 28.76
C ILE A 63 11.04 12.23 27.45
N GLU A 64 11.96 13.21 27.45
CA GLU A 64 12.75 13.60 26.30
C GLU A 64 14.11 12.87 26.23
N GLU A 65 14.36 11.93 27.16
CA GLU A 65 15.62 11.21 27.18
C GLU A 65 15.64 10.14 26.07
N THR A 66 16.67 10.21 25.25
CA THR A 66 16.83 9.38 24.06
C THR A 66 18.13 8.60 24.09
N ARG A 67 18.21 7.60 23.20
CA ARG A 67 19.45 6.87 22.87
C ARG A 67 19.58 6.77 21.37
N GLU A 68 20.82 6.76 20.90
CA GLU A 68 21.17 6.59 19.49
C GLU A 68 21.52 5.13 19.20
N GLU A 69 21.00 4.58 18.09
CA GLU A 69 21.43 3.28 17.57
C GLU A 69 21.35 3.26 16.06
N TYR A 70 22.46 2.92 15.39
CA TYR A 70 22.58 2.89 13.92
C TYR A 70 22.12 4.20 13.23
N GLY A 71 22.40 5.36 13.87
CA GLY A 71 22.04 6.67 13.33
C GLY A 71 20.57 7.06 13.47
N ASN A 72 19.78 6.29 14.24
CA ASN A 72 18.41 6.62 14.58
C ASN A 72 18.29 6.93 16.08
N THR A 73 17.40 7.84 16.41
CA THR A 73 17.11 8.28 17.79
C THR A 73 15.87 7.54 18.32
N TYR A 74 15.96 6.99 19.51
CA TYR A 74 14.87 6.25 20.17
C TYR A 74 14.67 6.77 21.58
N PRO A 75 13.42 6.78 22.14
CA PRO A 75 13.20 6.97 23.56
C PRO A 75 14.03 5.99 24.38
N ALA A 76 14.62 6.44 25.49
CA ALA A 76 15.56 5.64 26.28
C ALA A 76 14.96 4.33 26.81
N TRP A 77 13.64 4.26 26.94
CA TRP A 77 12.88 3.12 27.46
C TRP A 77 12.32 2.19 26.37
N SER A 78 12.26 2.60 25.10
CA SER A 78 11.68 1.81 24.00
C SER A 78 12.65 0.72 23.52
N GLY A 79 12.20 -0.17 22.64
CA GLY A 79 13.09 -0.99 21.79
C GLY A 79 13.72 -0.14 20.69
N THR A 80 14.60 -0.77 19.90
CA THR A 80 15.22 -0.19 18.71
C THR A 80 15.10 -1.18 17.56
N ARG A 81 15.49 -0.79 16.33
CA ARG A 81 15.51 -1.71 15.18
C ARG A 81 16.52 -2.86 15.36
N GLY A 82 17.62 -2.63 16.08
CA GLY A 82 18.64 -3.64 16.38
C GLY A 82 18.37 -4.43 17.65
N THR A 83 17.71 -3.83 18.65
CA THR A 83 17.52 -4.42 19.98
C THR A 83 16.09 -4.28 20.46
N SER A 84 15.40 -5.41 20.68
CA SER A 84 14.07 -5.40 21.27
C SER A 84 14.15 -5.29 22.80
N GLU A 85 13.24 -4.51 23.40
CA GLU A 85 12.99 -4.60 24.84
C GLU A 85 12.09 -5.83 25.11
N SER A 86 12.69 -6.88 25.62
CA SER A 86 12.03 -8.21 25.70
C SER A 86 11.52 -8.57 27.08
N LYS A 87 11.57 -7.67 28.07
CA LYS A 87 11.14 -7.94 29.45
C LYS A 87 9.86 -7.24 29.82
N VAL A 88 9.60 -6.06 29.24
CA VAL A 88 8.43 -5.24 29.54
C VAL A 88 7.16 -5.96 29.04
N THR A 89 6.23 -6.19 29.96
CA THR A 89 4.92 -6.81 29.67
C THR A 89 3.76 -5.85 29.89
N THR A 90 3.99 -4.77 30.65
CA THR A 90 2.94 -3.80 31.01
C THR A 90 3.47 -2.38 30.89
N ALA A 91 2.68 -1.49 30.31
CA ALA A 91 2.87 -0.05 30.40
C ALA A 91 1.70 0.56 31.20
N VAL A 92 1.97 1.59 32.00
CA VAL A 92 0.96 2.24 32.84
C VAL A 92 1.09 3.76 32.70
N PHE A 93 0.01 4.42 32.35
CA PHE A 93 -0.08 5.88 32.46
C PHE A 93 -0.70 6.23 33.81
N ASP A 94 0.11 6.73 34.73
CA ASP A 94 -0.35 7.23 36.04
C ASP A 94 -1.35 8.39 35.87
N ALA A 95 -2.25 8.57 36.83
CA ALA A 95 -3.26 9.63 36.75
C ALA A 95 -2.62 11.04 36.68
N SER A 96 -1.40 11.23 37.18
CA SER A 96 -0.66 12.49 37.07
C SER A 96 -0.35 12.88 35.62
N PHE A 97 -0.17 11.86 34.72
CA PHE A 97 0.21 12.05 33.32
C PHE A 97 -0.86 12.77 32.50
N LYS A 98 -2.11 12.78 32.95
CA LYS A 98 -3.25 13.43 32.27
C LYS A 98 -3.00 14.92 31.95
N ASN A 99 -2.14 15.59 32.72
CA ASN A 99 -1.83 17.00 32.56
C ASN A 99 -0.60 17.26 31.67
N TYR A 100 0.09 16.22 31.22
CA TYR A 100 1.20 16.36 30.28
C TYR A 100 0.66 16.37 28.84
N LEU A 101 1.23 17.25 28.03
CA LEU A 101 0.83 17.43 26.61
C LEU A 101 2.03 17.13 25.70
N PRO A 102 2.27 15.86 25.37
CA PRO A 102 3.37 15.51 24.46
C PRO A 102 3.15 16.14 23.07
N GLN A 103 4.25 16.54 22.44
CA GLN A 103 4.25 16.97 21.04
C GLN A 103 4.42 15.79 20.08
N SER A 104 5.02 14.70 20.56
CA SER A 104 5.24 13.46 19.83
C SER A 104 5.02 12.25 20.73
N THR A 105 4.48 11.19 20.17
CA THR A 105 4.45 9.85 20.77
C THR A 105 5.16 8.83 19.89
N GLU A 106 5.96 9.35 18.95
CA GLU A 106 6.74 8.56 18.02
C GLU A 106 7.62 7.54 18.77
N ILE A 107 7.56 6.28 18.33
CA ILE A 107 8.42 5.18 18.84
C ILE A 107 8.22 4.87 20.35
N TRP A 108 7.21 5.39 21.04
CA TRP A 108 7.10 5.25 22.51
C TRP A 108 7.08 3.80 23.00
N PHE A 109 6.44 2.90 22.26
CA PHE A 109 6.37 1.47 22.59
C PHE A 109 7.04 0.59 21.53
N PHE A 110 7.83 1.20 20.63
CA PHE A 110 8.46 0.49 19.54
C PHE A 110 9.27 -0.71 20.02
N ASN A 111 9.02 -1.86 19.37
CA ASN A 111 9.74 -3.11 19.58
C ASN A 111 9.73 -3.63 21.04
N LEU A 112 8.69 -3.27 21.80
CA LEU A 112 8.38 -3.89 23.09
C LEU A 112 7.67 -5.23 22.84
N LYS A 113 8.41 -6.22 22.35
CA LYS A 113 7.85 -7.50 21.81
C LYS A 113 6.99 -8.27 22.80
N LYS A 114 7.14 -8.07 24.10
CA LYS A 114 6.37 -8.75 25.15
C LYS A 114 5.33 -7.88 25.81
N LEU A 115 5.11 -6.67 25.34
CA LEU A 115 4.07 -5.80 25.86
C LEU A 115 2.69 -6.44 25.61
N GLU A 116 1.99 -6.79 26.69
CA GLU A 116 0.69 -7.48 26.66
C GLU A 116 -0.47 -6.51 26.86
N LYS A 117 -0.24 -5.44 27.66
CA LYS A 117 -1.27 -4.47 28.03
C LYS A 117 -0.71 -3.08 28.30
N ILE A 118 -1.55 -2.09 28.06
CA ILE A 118 -1.32 -0.69 28.44
C ILE A 118 -2.48 -0.25 29.33
N GLU A 119 -2.19 0.08 30.57
CA GLU A 119 -3.17 0.53 31.59
C GLU A 119 -3.19 2.05 31.65
N GLY A 120 -4.36 2.62 31.93
CA GLY A 120 -4.52 4.05 32.09
C GLY A 120 -4.24 4.87 30.83
N LEU A 121 -4.39 4.28 29.64
CA LEU A 121 -4.14 4.96 28.37
C LEU A 121 -5.02 6.23 28.22
N THR A 122 -6.15 6.28 28.90
CA THR A 122 -7.02 7.47 29.01
C THR A 122 -6.35 8.68 29.73
N ASN A 123 -5.21 8.46 30.40
CA ASN A 123 -4.40 9.53 30.98
C ASN A 123 -3.36 10.09 29.99
N LEU A 124 -3.23 9.54 28.79
CA LEU A 124 -2.40 10.11 27.72
C LEU A 124 -3.22 11.14 26.94
N ASN A 125 -2.86 12.40 27.05
CA ASN A 125 -3.50 13.48 26.30
C ASN A 125 -2.75 13.75 25.00
N THR A 126 -3.33 13.35 23.87
CA THR A 126 -2.71 13.44 22.55
C THR A 126 -3.06 14.72 21.77
N SER A 127 -3.76 15.68 22.40
CA SER A 127 -4.28 16.87 21.69
C SER A 127 -3.21 17.81 21.09
N LYS A 128 -1.94 17.63 21.42
CA LYS A 128 -0.81 18.39 20.85
C LYS A 128 0.14 17.52 20.03
N VAL A 129 -0.16 16.24 19.88
CA VAL A 129 0.69 15.31 19.15
C VAL A 129 0.61 15.57 17.64
N THR A 130 1.78 15.69 17.02
CA THR A 130 1.92 15.90 15.57
C THR A 130 2.42 14.67 14.83
N THR A 131 3.04 13.69 15.53
CA THR A 131 3.45 12.40 14.97
C THR A 131 3.18 11.27 15.93
N MET A 132 2.63 10.18 15.41
CA MET A 132 2.40 8.90 16.09
C MET A 132 3.15 7.76 15.40
N SER A 133 4.14 8.10 14.54
CA SER A 133 4.91 7.14 13.79
C SER A 133 5.53 6.07 14.69
N GLU A 134 5.40 4.79 14.27
CA GLU A 134 5.95 3.63 14.99
C GLU A 134 5.53 3.51 16.48
N MET A 135 4.47 4.24 16.93
CA MET A 135 4.12 4.33 18.36
C MET A 135 3.97 2.96 19.03
N PHE A 136 3.31 2.00 18.36
CA PHE A 136 3.12 0.63 18.84
C PHE A 136 3.86 -0.40 17.97
N GLY A 137 4.74 0.06 17.06
CA GLY A 137 5.44 -0.81 16.14
C GLY A 137 6.20 -1.93 16.84
N GLY A 138 6.00 -3.18 16.40
CA GLY A 138 6.66 -4.35 16.98
C GLY A 138 6.12 -4.81 18.34
N CYS A 139 4.96 -4.32 18.79
CA CYS A 139 4.28 -4.78 19.99
C CYS A 139 3.57 -6.12 19.75
N GLN A 140 4.33 -7.17 19.52
CA GLN A 140 3.87 -8.47 19.02
C GLN A 140 2.89 -9.21 19.95
N LYS A 141 2.80 -8.84 21.22
CA LYS A 141 1.92 -9.50 22.20
C LYS A 141 0.67 -8.72 22.55
N LEU A 142 0.54 -7.48 22.10
CA LEU A 142 -0.71 -6.74 22.27
C LEU A 142 -1.84 -7.43 21.51
N THR A 143 -2.97 -7.64 22.21
CA THR A 143 -4.18 -8.27 21.63
C THR A 143 -5.31 -7.30 21.39
N SER A 144 -5.31 -6.19 22.13
CA SER A 144 -6.30 -5.11 22.02
C SER A 144 -5.71 -3.79 22.50
N LEU A 145 -6.24 -2.69 22.00
CA LEU A 145 -5.94 -1.31 22.43
C LEU A 145 -7.23 -0.52 22.48
N ASP A 146 -7.44 0.20 23.58
CA ASP A 146 -8.50 1.21 23.68
C ASP A 146 -7.91 2.60 23.37
N LEU A 147 -8.21 3.10 22.17
CA LEU A 147 -7.72 4.38 21.66
C LEU A 147 -8.85 5.43 21.62
N SER A 148 -9.96 5.19 22.30
CA SER A 148 -11.18 6.03 22.25
C SER A 148 -10.97 7.46 22.73
N ASN A 149 -9.92 7.72 23.56
CA ASN A 149 -9.57 9.05 24.05
C ASN A 149 -8.53 9.79 23.18
N PHE A 150 -8.01 9.15 22.10
CA PHE A 150 -6.99 9.80 21.28
C PHE A 150 -7.61 10.95 20.47
N ASN A 151 -7.01 12.12 20.59
CA ASN A 151 -7.24 13.24 19.70
C ASN A 151 -6.10 13.27 18.68
N THR A 152 -6.45 13.11 17.40
CA THR A 152 -5.49 13.03 16.29
C THR A 152 -5.58 14.21 15.33
N GLU A 153 -6.33 15.28 15.69
CA GLU A 153 -6.58 16.43 14.82
C GLU A 153 -5.31 17.15 14.33
N ASN A 154 -4.20 17.06 15.09
CA ASN A 154 -2.93 17.70 14.75
C ASN A 154 -1.91 16.72 14.15
N VAL A 155 -2.25 15.43 14.04
CA VAL A 155 -1.30 14.41 13.60
C VAL A 155 -1.10 14.48 12.08
N GLN A 156 0.16 14.52 11.67
CA GLN A 156 0.59 14.58 10.28
C GLN A 156 1.21 13.26 9.79
N ASP A 157 1.73 12.45 10.73
CA ASP A 157 2.42 11.20 10.43
C ASP A 157 1.90 10.08 11.35
N MET A 158 1.33 9.03 10.70
CA MET A 158 0.86 7.80 11.34
C MET A 158 1.57 6.57 10.76
N SER A 159 2.71 6.79 10.10
CA SER A 159 3.45 5.71 9.47
C SER A 159 3.85 4.64 10.49
N SER A 160 3.70 3.37 10.10
CA SER A 160 4.11 2.22 10.94
C SER A 160 3.48 2.16 12.34
N MET A 161 2.39 2.92 12.61
CA MET A 161 1.85 3.06 13.98
C MET A 161 1.57 1.72 14.65
N PHE A 162 1.10 0.71 13.89
CA PHE A 162 0.80 -0.64 14.36
C PHE A 162 1.63 -1.71 13.64
N TYR A 163 2.77 -1.32 13.05
CA TYR A 163 3.69 -2.23 12.36
C TYR A 163 4.01 -3.46 13.22
N ASP A 164 3.91 -4.69 12.64
CA ASP A 164 4.22 -5.94 13.36
C ASP A 164 3.46 -6.17 14.68
N CYS A 165 2.25 -5.60 14.82
CA CYS A 165 1.35 -5.89 15.92
C CYS A 165 0.62 -7.22 15.70
N ASN A 166 1.38 -8.33 15.66
CA ASN A 166 0.98 -9.64 15.12
C ASN A 166 -0.21 -10.30 15.83
N ASN A 167 -0.50 -9.91 17.06
CA ASN A 167 -1.59 -10.49 17.86
C ASN A 167 -2.80 -9.58 18.02
N LEU A 168 -2.79 -8.35 17.50
CA LEU A 168 -3.98 -7.51 17.47
C LEU A 168 -5.07 -8.19 16.63
N THR A 169 -6.27 -8.33 17.22
CA THR A 169 -7.41 -8.99 16.55
C THR A 169 -8.40 -8.01 15.97
N SER A 170 -8.53 -6.85 16.59
CA SER A 170 -9.41 -5.77 16.15
C SER A 170 -8.85 -4.41 16.56
N LEU A 171 -9.16 -3.39 15.78
CA LEU A 171 -8.91 -1.98 16.12
C LEU A 171 -10.14 -1.16 15.73
N ASP A 172 -10.61 -0.33 16.66
CA ASP A 172 -11.58 0.71 16.39
C ASP A 172 -10.87 2.06 16.36
N LEU A 173 -10.79 2.65 15.18
CA LEU A 173 -10.17 3.96 14.93
C LEU A 173 -11.22 4.98 14.46
N SER A 174 -12.50 4.75 14.74
CA SER A 174 -13.62 5.61 14.32
C SER A 174 -13.56 7.03 14.91
N ASN A 175 -12.80 7.22 16.00
CA ASN A 175 -12.57 8.55 16.58
C ASN A 175 -11.37 9.30 15.98
N PHE A 176 -10.57 8.65 15.10
CA PHE A 176 -9.39 9.29 14.51
C PHE A 176 -9.81 10.33 13.48
N ASN A 177 -9.36 11.56 13.66
CA ASN A 177 -9.37 12.59 12.63
C ASN A 177 -8.03 12.53 11.89
N THR A 178 -8.05 12.14 10.60
CA THR A 178 -6.85 11.99 9.77
C THR A 178 -6.72 13.08 8.71
N GLU A 179 -7.49 14.17 8.82
CA GLU A 179 -7.53 15.26 7.83
C GLU A 179 -6.14 15.86 7.54
N ASN A 180 -5.26 15.92 8.55
CA ASN A 180 -3.92 16.48 8.42
C ASN A 180 -2.83 15.44 8.13
N VAL A 181 -3.17 14.15 8.08
CA VAL A 181 -2.19 13.07 7.89
C VAL A 181 -1.70 13.04 6.45
N GLN A 182 -0.38 12.98 6.28
CA GLN A 182 0.31 12.94 4.99
C GLN A 182 0.96 11.59 4.72
N ASP A 183 1.32 10.83 5.76
CA ASP A 183 1.95 9.53 5.63
C ASP A 183 1.25 8.47 6.48
N MET A 184 0.85 7.37 5.82
CA MET A 184 0.23 6.18 6.41
C MET A 184 0.96 4.89 5.99
N ASN A 185 2.22 5.01 5.50
CA ASN A 185 2.94 3.82 5.06
C ASN A 185 3.13 2.82 6.22
N TYR A 186 3.08 1.53 5.90
CA TYR A 186 3.26 0.43 6.87
C TYR A 186 2.31 0.48 8.08
N MET A 187 1.24 1.29 8.09
CA MET A 187 0.44 1.55 9.30
C MET A 187 -0.05 0.27 9.98
N PHE A 188 -0.45 -0.75 9.23
CA PHE A 188 -0.93 -2.05 9.72
C PHE A 188 -0.11 -3.23 9.20
N TYR A 189 1.10 -2.98 8.66
CA TYR A 189 1.97 -4.03 8.16
C TYR A 189 2.17 -5.15 9.18
N GLY A 190 2.03 -6.41 8.75
CA GLY A 190 2.30 -7.56 9.61
C GLY A 190 1.29 -7.76 10.74
N CYS A 191 0.11 -7.15 10.68
CA CYS A 191 -0.96 -7.38 11.66
C CYS A 191 -1.66 -8.72 11.38
N HIS A 192 -0.93 -9.84 11.59
CA HIS A 192 -1.31 -11.18 11.14
C HIS A 192 -2.66 -11.68 11.66
N LYS A 193 -3.11 -11.26 12.85
CA LYS A 193 -4.38 -11.70 13.45
C LYS A 193 -5.50 -10.67 13.33
N LEU A 194 -5.26 -9.55 12.66
CA LEU A 194 -6.26 -8.51 12.51
C LEU A 194 -7.40 -9.00 11.60
N THR A 195 -8.60 -9.10 12.18
CA THR A 195 -9.81 -9.57 11.47
C THR A 195 -10.83 -8.47 11.29
N SER A 196 -10.77 -7.42 12.11
CA SER A 196 -11.71 -6.30 12.11
C SER A 196 -10.96 -4.98 12.31
N LEU A 197 -11.22 -4.04 11.42
CA LEU A 197 -10.61 -2.71 11.43
C LEU A 197 -11.69 -1.68 11.05
N ASN A 198 -11.94 -0.72 11.95
CA ASN A 198 -12.90 0.35 11.72
C ASN A 198 -12.16 1.63 11.33
N LEU A 199 -12.26 2.02 10.05
CA LEU A 199 -11.66 3.21 9.45
C LEU A 199 -12.74 4.23 9.02
N SER A 200 -13.95 4.18 9.58
CA SER A 200 -15.12 4.92 9.08
C SER A 200 -14.94 6.45 9.08
N ASN A 201 -14.05 7.00 9.90
CA ASN A 201 -13.77 8.43 9.94
C ASN A 201 -12.45 8.85 9.26
N PHE A 202 -11.77 7.92 8.59
CA PHE A 202 -10.54 8.27 7.90
C PHE A 202 -10.81 9.22 6.73
N ASN A 203 -10.18 10.38 6.75
CA ASN A 203 -10.07 11.29 5.62
C ASN A 203 -8.64 11.24 5.09
N THR A 204 -8.48 10.70 3.89
CA THR A 204 -7.14 10.50 3.29
C THR A 204 -6.80 11.52 2.20
N GLU A 205 -7.56 12.62 2.11
CA GLU A 205 -7.43 13.65 1.08
C GLU A 205 -6.02 14.28 1.01
N ASN A 206 -5.28 14.29 2.13
CA ASN A 206 -3.94 14.84 2.21
C ASN A 206 -2.82 13.79 2.21
N VAL A 207 -3.17 12.51 2.20
CA VAL A 207 -2.19 11.42 2.24
C VAL A 207 -1.44 11.31 0.91
N GLN A 208 -0.11 11.26 0.99
CA GLN A 208 0.80 11.14 -0.15
C GLN A 208 1.40 9.73 -0.28
N ASN A 209 1.47 8.98 0.81
CA ASN A 209 2.10 7.66 0.85
C ASN A 209 1.22 6.66 1.61
N MET A 210 0.79 5.60 0.90
CA MET A 210 0.01 4.48 1.44
C MET A 210 0.72 3.14 1.20
N SER A 211 2.03 3.18 0.86
CA SER A 211 2.76 1.95 0.58
C SER A 211 2.77 1.01 1.79
N PHE A 212 2.60 -0.29 1.55
CA PHE A 212 2.62 -1.35 2.57
C PHE A 212 1.55 -1.20 3.68
N MET A 213 0.52 -0.36 3.47
CA MET A 213 -0.40 0.00 4.57
C MET A 213 -1.08 -1.21 5.20
N PHE A 214 -1.46 -2.21 4.43
CA PHE A 214 -2.10 -3.46 4.86
C PHE A 214 -1.29 -4.70 4.46
N ASP A 215 -0.01 -4.55 4.11
CA ASP A 215 0.84 -5.66 3.70
C ASP A 215 0.96 -6.69 4.84
N ASP A 216 0.91 -7.96 4.46
CA ASP A 216 0.97 -9.12 5.38
C ASP A 216 -0.11 -9.07 6.48
N CYS A 217 -1.37 -8.78 6.06
CA CYS A 217 -2.56 -8.87 6.90
C CYS A 217 -3.45 -10.06 6.49
N PRO A 218 -2.97 -11.32 6.63
CA PRO A 218 -3.61 -12.50 6.06
C PRO A 218 -4.95 -12.87 6.70
N SER A 219 -5.31 -12.27 7.84
CA SER A 219 -6.58 -12.57 8.53
C SER A 219 -7.72 -11.61 8.16
N LEU A 220 -7.44 -10.49 7.47
CA LEU A 220 -8.48 -9.59 6.98
C LEU A 220 -9.33 -10.30 5.92
N THR A 221 -10.66 -10.33 6.12
CA THR A 221 -11.62 -10.91 5.19
C THR A 221 -12.39 -9.86 4.40
N SER A 222 -12.50 -8.67 4.95
CA SER A 222 -13.12 -7.49 4.34
C SER A 222 -12.45 -6.22 4.86
N LEU A 223 -12.53 -5.16 4.08
CA LEU A 223 -11.99 -3.85 4.43
C LEU A 223 -12.89 -2.79 3.80
N ASP A 224 -13.42 -1.88 4.62
CA ASP A 224 -14.20 -0.74 4.15
C ASP A 224 -13.27 0.47 3.93
N LEU A 225 -13.09 0.83 2.67
CA LEU A 225 -12.29 1.97 2.22
C LEU A 225 -13.14 3.04 1.52
N SER A 226 -14.47 3.04 1.74
CA SER A 226 -15.41 3.93 1.07
C SER A 226 -15.13 5.43 1.30
N ASN A 227 -14.41 5.76 2.39
CA ASN A 227 -14.02 7.14 2.72
C ASN A 227 -12.65 7.54 2.15
N PHE A 228 -11.91 6.59 1.55
CA PHE A 228 -10.56 6.86 1.07
C PHE A 228 -10.59 7.70 -0.21
N LYS A 229 -9.82 8.79 -0.20
CA LYS A 229 -9.53 9.64 -1.36
C LYS A 229 -8.04 9.57 -1.64
N THR A 230 -7.67 9.29 -2.87
CA THR A 230 -6.27 8.98 -3.21
C THR A 230 -5.67 9.89 -4.27
N GLU A 231 -6.31 11.04 -4.53
CA GLU A 231 -5.87 11.98 -5.58
C GLU A 231 -4.45 12.55 -5.34
N LYS A 232 -3.98 12.59 -4.07
CA LYS A 232 -2.63 13.06 -3.75
C LYS A 232 -1.62 11.94 -3.53
N VAL A 233 -2.07 10.68 -3.55
CA VAL A 233 -1.18 9.53 -3.29
C VAL A 233 -0.21 9.33 -4.44
N GLN A 234 1.07 9.21 -4.12
CA GLN A 234 2.16 9.02 -5.06
C GLN A 234 2.71 7.59 -5.04
N ASN A 235 2.48 6.86 -3.95
CA ASN A 235 2.99 5.51 -3.75
C ASN A 235 1.93 4.59 -3.14
N MET A 236 1.57 3.51 -3.88
CA MET A 236 0.65 2.45 -3.47
C MET A 236 1.32 1.06 -3.50
N ARG A 237 2.66 1.04 -3.52
CA ARG A 237 3.44 -0.19 -3.55
C ARG A 237 3.03 -1.11 -2.40
N GLU A 238 2.77 -2.39 -2.72
CA GLU A 238 2.52 -3.45 -1.74
C GLU A 238 1.34 -3.16 -0.77
N MET A 239 0.40 -2.25 -1.15
CA MET A 239 -0.64 -1.75 -0.22
C MET A 239 -1.50 -2.88 0.37
N PHE A 240 -1.81 -3.93 -0.40
CA PHE A 240 -2.63 -5.08 0.01
C PHE A 240 -1.89 -6.41 -0.16
N ARG A 241 -0.56 -6.38 -0.25
CA ARG A 241 0.24 -7.58 -0.44
C ARG A 241 -0.04 -8.61 0.66
N ASP A 242 -0.14 -9.89 0.28
CA ASP A 242 -0.42 -11.02 1.17
C ASP A 242 -1.65 -10.88 2.08
N CYS A 243 -2.65 -10.03 1.70
CA CYS A 243 -4.00 -10.05 2.25
C CYS A 243 -4.75 -11.29 1.76
N SER A 244 -4.25 -12.48 2.10
CA SER A 244 -4.58 -13.75 1.45
C SER A 244 -6.03 -14.23 1.66
N ARG A 245 -6.75 -13.71 2.66
CA ARG A 245 -8.16 -14.04 2.95
C ARG A 245 -9.15 -12.96 2.52
N LEU A 246 -8.70 -11.86 1.97
CA LEU A 246 -9.56 -10.79 1.47
C LEU A 246 -10.34 -11.30 0.25
N THR A 247 -11.68 -11.34 0.34
CA THR A 247 -12.54 -11.94 -0.70
C THR A 247 -13.06 -10.91 -1.70
N SER A 248 -13.21 -9.68 -1.28
CA SER A 248 -13.64 -8.54 -2.10
C SER A 248 -13.01 -7.26 -1.59
N LEU A 249 -12.86 -6.28 -2.48
CA LEU A 249 -12.33 -4.97 -2.17
C LEU A 249 -13.02 -3.95 -3.08
N ASP A 250 -13.70 -2.97 -2.48
CA ASP A 250 -14.27 -1.85 -3.22
C ASP A 250 -13.26 -0.69 -3.26
N LEU A 251 -12.76 -0.39 -4.46
CA LEU A 251 -11.83 0.69 -4.75
C LEU A 251 -12.45 1.75 -5.65
N SER A 252 -13.78 1.84 -5.70
CA SER A 252 -14.52 2.77 -6.59
C SER A 252 -14.16 4.24 -6.35
N ASN A 253 -13.68 4.59 -5.15
CA ASN A 253 -13.25 5.95 -4.79
C ASN A 253 -11.74 6.19 -5.01
N PHE A 254 -10.98 5.19 -5.46
CA PHE A 254 -9.55 5.33 -5.67
C PHE A 254 -9.25 6.00 -7.01
N ASN A 255 -8.33 6.94 -6.99
CA ASN A 255 -7.76 7.58 -8.18
C ASN A 255 -6.24 7.46 -8.11
N ALA A 256 -5.63 6.96 -9.17
CA ALA A 256 -4.19 6.70 -9.23
C ALA A 256 -3.41 7.70 -10.12
N GLU A 257 -4.01 8.84 -10.49
CA GLU A 257 -3.41 9.78 -11.47
C GLU A 257 -2.06 10.37 -11.04
N ASN A 258 -1.73 10.33 -9.74
CA ASN A 258 -0.44 10.78 -9.22
C ASN A 258 0.47 9.63 -8.77
N VAL A 259 0.00 8.40 -8.83
CA VAL A 259 0.76 7.22 -8.39
C VAL A 259 1.86 6.89 -9.41
N GLN A 260 3.07 6.65 -8.91
CA GLN A 260 4.25 6.29 -9.71
C GLN A 260 4.65 4.81 -9.55
N ASP A 261 4.37 4.20 -8.42
CA ASP A 261 4.74 2.82 -8.09
C ASP A 261 3.51 2.04 -7.58
N MET A 262 3.12 0.98 -8.31
CA MET A 262 2.02 0.06 -7.99
C MET A 262 2.51 -1.39 -7.89
N ARG A 263 3.82 -1.62 -7.86
CA ARG A 263 4.34 -2.98 -7.81
C ARG A 263 3.81 -3.71 -6.58
N ASP A 264 3.56 -5.00 -6.77
CA ASP A 264 3.10 -5.92 -5.73
C ASP A 264 1.79 -5.50 -5.03
N MET A 265 0.99 -4.54 -5.57
CA MET A 265 -0.16 -3.93 -4.85
C MET A 265 -1.17 -4.97 -4.35
N PHE A 266 -1.44 -6.03 -5.11
CA PHE A 266 -2.34 -7.13 -4.77
C PHE A 266 -1.62 -8.49 -4.76
N TYR A 267 -0.28 -8.50 -4.66
CA TYR A 267 0.50 -9.72 -4.59
C TYR A 267 -0.04 -10.67 -3.51
N GLY A 268 -0.28 -11.92 -3.85
CA GLY A 268 -0.72 -12.91 -2.87
C GLY A 268 -2.13 -12.74 -2.30
N CYS A 269 -2.99 -11.90 -2.89
CA CYS A 269 -4.41 -11.78 -2.57
C CYS A 269 -5.18 -13.00 -3.08
N LYS A 270 -4.91 -14.17 -2.49
CA LYS A 270 -5.33 -15.49 -3.01
C LYS A 270 -6.84 -15.69 -3.07
N SER A 271 -7.60 -15.03 -2.17
CA SER A 271 -9.05 -15.21 -2.05
C SER A 271 -9.87 -14.19 -2.86
N LEU A 272 -9.25 -13.15 -3.42
CA LEU A 272 -9.95 -12.19 -4.28
C LEU A 272 -10.52 -12.90 -5.52
N THR A 273 -11.83 -12.72 -5.76
CA THR A 273 -12.53 -13.34 -6.89
C THR A 273 -12.75 -12.39 -8.06
N SER A 274 -12.89 -11.11 -7.77
CA SER A 274 -13.05 -10.04 -8.75
C SER A 274 -12.44 -8.75 -8.26
N LEU A 275 -11.99 -7.91 -9.18
CA LEU A 275 -11.48 -6.57 -8.87
C LEU A 275 -11.83 -5.61 -10.01
N ASP A 276 -12.50 -4.52 -9.66
CA ASP A 276 -12.79 -3.43 -10.60
C ASP A 276 -11.85 -2.25 -10.33
N LEU A 277 -10.96 -2.00 -11.27
CA LEU A 277 -10.00 -0.89 -11.25
C LEU A 277 -10.31 0.13 -12.37
N SER A 278 -11.55 0.17 -12.84
CA SER A 278 -11.97 1.09 -13.92
C SER A 278 -11.81 2.57 -13.55
N ASN A 279 -11.69 2.91 -12.26
CA ASN A 279 -11.43 4.28 -11.81
C ASN A 279 -9.93 4.64 -11.73
N PHE A 280 -9.05 3.64 -11.88
CA PHE A 280 -7.61 3.88 -11.80
C PHE A 280 -7.09 4.54 -13.07
N LYS A 281 -6.71 5.79 -12.96
CA LYS A 281 -5.96 6.52 -13.98
C LYS A 281 -4.48 6.36 -13.68
N THR A 282 -3.74 5.70 -14.57
CA THR A 282 -2.37 5.25 -14.28
C THR A 282 -1.32 5.97 -15.13
N GLU A 283 -1.58 7.22 -15.52
CA GLU A 283 -0.77 7.99 -16.47
C GLU A 283 0.69 8.17 -16.03
N LYS A 284 0.96 8.16 -14.70
CA LYS A 284 2.31 8.38 -14.16
C LYS A 284 2.98 7.10 -13.65
N VAL A 285 2.29 5.96 -13.73
CA VAL A 285 2.82 4.70 -13.20
C VAL A 285 3.97 4.19 -14.08
N GLN A 286 5.10 3.88 -13.45
CA GLN A 286 6.30 3.38 -14.11
C GLN A 286 6.58 1.91 -13.79
N ASP A 287 6.09 1.41 -12.67
CA ASP A 287 6.35 0.05 -12.19
C ASP A 287 5.05 -0.64 -11.78
N MET A 288 4.67 -1.70 -12.53
CA MET A 288 3.49 -2.56 -12.29
C MET A 288 3.90 -4.03 -12.06
N ARG A 289 5.17 -4.29 -11.73
CA ARG A 289 5.64 -5.66 -11.50
C ARG A 289 4.82 -6.34 -10.42
N ARG A 290 4.48 -7.62 -10.69
CA ARG A 290 3.81 -8.52 -9.75
C ARG A 290 2.51 -7.96 -9.16
N MET A 291 1.87 -6.98 -9.83
CA MET A 291 0.69 -6.30 -9.28
C MET A 291 -0.42 -7.27 -8.86
N PHE A 292 -0.63 -8.37 -9.60
CA PHE A 292 -1.63 -9.41 -9.33
C PHE A 292 -0.99 -10.79 -9.14
N TYR A 293 0.31 -10.87 -8.83
CA TYR A 293 1.02 -12.12 -8.63
C TYR A 293 0.31 -13.01 -7.59
N GLY A 294 0.00 -14.24 -7.97
CA GLY A 294 -0.61 -15.22 -7.05
C GLY A 294 -2.04 -14.90 -6.61
N CYS A 295 -2.78 -14.06 -7.36
CA CYS A 295 -4.22 -13.86 -7.19
C CYS A 295 -4.98 -15.09 -7.74
N GLN A 296 -4.85 -16.23 -7.04
CA GLN A 296 -5.23 -17.56 -7.55
C GLN A 296 -6.72 -17.67 -7.88
N ASN A 297 -7.60 -17.04 -7.10
CA ASN A 297 -9.04 -17.14 -7.29
C ASN A 297 -9.64 -16.02 -8.15
N LEU A 298 -8.82 -15.13 -8.69
CA LEU A 298 -9.28 -14.02 -9.52
C LEU A 298 -9.84 -14.55 -10.84
N THR A 299 -11.13 -14.31 -11.07
CA THR A 299 -11.83 -14.73 -12.31
C THR A 299 -12.18 -13.55 -13.21
N SER A 300 -12.28 -12.36 -12.64
CA SER A 300 -12.67 -11.13 -13.35
C SER A 300 -11.80 -9.95 -12.87
N LEU A 301 -11.24 -9.23 -13.83
CA LEU A 301 -10.40 -8.05 -13.60
C LEU A 301 -10.72 -6.97 -14.64
N ASN A 302 -11.12 -5.79 -14.17
CA ASN A 302 -11.40 -4.65 -15.03
C ASN A 302 -10.26 -3.63 -14.99
N LEU A 303 -9.52 -3.51 -16.09
CA LEU A 303 -8.40 -2.59 -16.29
C LEU A 303 -8.70 -1.53 -17.37
N SER A 304 -9.97 -1.25 -17.66
CA SER A 304 -10.38 -0.49 -18.84
C SER A 304 -9.83 0.94 -18.91
N ASN A 305 -9.48 1.55 -17.77
CA ASN A 305 -8.90 2.91 -17.72
C ASN A 305 -7.40 2.94 -17.44
N PHE A 306 -6.73 1.78 -17.44
CA PHE A 306 -5.28 1.77 -17.29
C PHE A 306 -4.60 2.44 -18.49
N ASN A 307 -3.79 3.43 -18.23
CA ASN A 307 -2.85 4.00 -19.19
C ASN A 307 -1.44 3.50 -18.83
N THR A 308 -0.83 2.74 -19.73
CA THR A 308 0.48 2.13 -19.48
C THR A 308 1.60 2.78 -20.31
N GLU A 309 1.37 3.97 -20.86
CA GLU A 309 2.30 4.68 -21.75
C GLU A 309 3.67 4.96 -21.12
N ASP A 310 3.71 5.18 -19.80
CA ASP A 310 4.94 5.45 -19.06
C ASP A 310 5.51 4.22 -18.32
N VAL A 311 4.84 3.08 -18.40
CA VAL A 311 5.26 1.86 -17.69
C VAL A 311 6.50 1.27 -18.33
N GLN A 312 7.51 0.99 -17.49
CA GLN A 312 8.78 0.38 -17.89
C GLN A 312 8.90 -1.08 -17.47
N LYS A 313 8.16 -1.53 -16.46
CA LYS A 313 8.27 -2.86 -15.88
C LYS A 313 6.89 -3.47 -15.65
N MET A 314 6.65 -4.64 -16.26
CA MET A 314 5.41 -5.42 -16.17
C MET A 314 5.69 -6.89 -15.84
N SER A 315 6.92 -7.23 -15.41
CA SER A 315 7.28 -8.62 -15.14
C SER A 315 6.38 -9.24 -14.07
N GLU A 316 6.02 -10.51 -14.29
CA GLU A 316 5.23 -11.33 -13.36
C GLU A 316 3.87 -10.71 -12.99
N MET A 317 3.34 -9.76 -13.78
CA MET A 317 2.14 -8.96 -13.41
C MET A 317 0.92 -9.82 -13.08
N PHE A 318 0.73 -10.94 -13.78
CA PHE A 318 -0.39 -11.87 -13.61
C PHE A 318 0.07 -13.29 -13.26
N TRP A 319 1.33 -13.48 -12.86
CA TRP A 319 1.85 -14.81 -12.52
C TRP A 319 0.96 -15.52 -11.50
N GLY A 320 0.59 -16.77 -11.80
CA GLY A 320 -0.19 -17.59 -10.88
C GLY A 320 -1.65 -17.17 -10.68
N CYS A 321 -2.22 -16.38 -11.61
CA CYS A 321 -3.65 -16.11 -11.67
C CYS A 321 -4.40 -17.34 -12.21
N GLN A 322 -4.51 -18.38 -11.37
CA GLN A 322 -4.89 -19.74 -11.80
C GLN A 322 -6.29 -19.84 -12.39
N ASN A 323 -7.23 -19.00 -11.92
CA ASN A 323 -8.64 -19.05 -12.34
C ASN A 323 -9.01 -17.95 -13.35
N LEU A 324 -8.05 -17.14 -13.79
CA LEU A 324 -8.29 -16.09 -14.79
C LEU A 324 -8.48 -16.72 -16.18
N THR A 325 -9.69 -16.59 -16.74
CA THR A 325 -10.05 -17.22 -18.03
C THR A 325 -9.88 -16.29 -19.22
N SER A 326 -10.00 -14.99 -19.00
CA SER A 326 -9.86 -13.95 -20.02
C SER A 326 -9.34 -12.65 -19.41
N LEU A 327 -8.69 -11.81 -20.21
CA LEU A 327 -8.14 -10.53 -19.82
C LEU A 327 -8.20 -9.56 -21.00
N ASP A 328 -8.79 -8.38 -20.79
CA ASP A 328 -8.78 -7.31 -21.79
C ASP A 328 -7.61 -6.36 -21.54
N LEU A 329 -6.65 -6.37 -22.47
CA LEU A 329 -5.46 -5.50 -22.45
C LEU A 329 -5.44 -4.55 -23.66
N SER A 330 -6.61 -4.29 -24.28
CA SER A 330 -6.70 -3.52 -25.52
C SER A 330 -6.23 -2.08 -25.38
N ASN A 331 -6.22 -1.54 -24.16
CA ASN A 331 -5.75 -0.20 -23.83
C ASN A 331 -4.26 -0.13 -23.42
N PHE A 332 -3.58 -1.29 -23.29
CA PHE A 332 -2.17 -1.31 -22.89
C PHE A 332 -1.27 -0.80 -24.01
N LYS A 333 -0.36 0.10 -23.66
CA LYS A 333 0.74 0.58 -24.50
C LYS A 333 2.05 0.09 -23.88
N THR A 334 2.93 -0.48 -24.69
CA THR A 334 4.12 -1.17 -24.19
C THR A 334 5.43 -0.66 -24.81
N GLU A 335 5.38 0.50 -25.45
CA GLU A 335 6.53 1.09 -26.16
C GLU A 335 7.74 1.37 -25.25
N LYS A 336 7.49 1.65 -23.95
CA LYS A 336 8.53 1.92 -22.98
C LYS A 336 8.88 0.74 -22.08
N VAL A 337 8.19 -0.40 -22.25
CA VAL A 337 8.43 -1.57 -21.40
C VAL A 337 9.73 -2.25 -21.77
N LEU A 338 10.55 -2.48 -20.74
CA LEU A 338 11.86 -3.12 -20.85
C LEU A 338 11.85 -4.59 -20.37
N ASP A 339 10.87 -4.96 -19.55
CA ASP A 339 10.82 -6.24 -18.86
C ASP A 339 9.39 -6.76 -18.76
N MET A 340 9.14 -7.93 -19.40
CA MET A 340 7.86 -8.64 -19.43
C MET A 340 8.01 -10.13 -19.02
N HIS A 341 9.13 -10.49 -18.35
CA HIS A 341 9.33 -11.89 -17.99
C HIS A 341 8.19 -12.39 -17.09
N GLY A 342 7.78 -13.63 -17.28
CA GLY A 342 6.76 -14.27 -16.48
C GLY A 342 5.39 -13.57 -16.45
N MET A 343 5.10 -12.61 -17.34
CA MET A 343 3.92 -11.74 -17.22
C MET A 343 2.60 -12.51 -17.05
N PHE A 344 2.46 -13.68 -17.68
CA PHE A 344 1.30 -14.57 -17.62
C PHE A 344 1.69 -15.99 -17.16
N GLU A 345 2.85 -16.16 -16.54
CA GLU A 345 3.33 -17.48 -16.11
C GLU A 345 2.35 -18.13 -15.11
N ASP A 346 2.13 -19.45 -15.25
CA ASP A 346 1.20 -20.21 -14.42
C ASP A 346 -0.24 -19.66 -14.39
N CYS A 347 -0.77 -19.25 -15.56
CA CYS A 347 -2.17 -18.93 -15.79
C CYS A 347 -2.88 -20.07 -16.56
N PRO A 348 -3.11 -21.24 -15.95
CA PRO A 348 -3.55 -22.45 -16.64
C PRO A 348 -4.98 -22.36 -17.22
N SER A 349 -5.82 -21.47 -16.68
CA SER A 349 -7.22 -21.31 -17.14
C SER A 349 -7.39 -20.30 -18.27
N LEU A 350 -6.34 -19.54 -18.60
CA LEU A 350 -6.40 -18.53 -19.63
C LEU A 350 -6.52 -19.21 -21.01
N THR A 351 -7.55 -18.84 -21.79
CA THR A 351 -7.85 -19.51 -23.07
C THR A 351 -7.40 -18.73 -24.29
N SER A 352 -7.42 -17.41 -24.21
CA SER A 352 -6.99 -16.55 -25.31
C SER A 352 -6.46 -15.21 -24.79
N LEU A 353 -5.52 -14.61 -25.52
CA LEU A 353 -5.00 -13.26 -25.29
C LEU A 353 -4.99 -12.47 -26.59
N ASN A 354 -5.39 -11.21 -26.53
CA ASN A 354 -5.22 -10.26 -27.62
C ASN A 354 -4.10 -9.27 -27.27
N LEU A 355 -2.95 -9.47 -27.91
CA LEU A 355 -1.73 -8.67 -27.71
C LEU A 355 -1.35 -7.91 -28.99
N SER A 356 -2.32 -7.66 -29.89
CA SER A 356 -2.08 -7.00 -31.17
C SER A 356 -1.63 -5.53 -31.05
N ASN A 357 -1.87 -4.93 -29.88
CA ASN A 357 -1.42 -3.57 -29.52
C ASN A 357 -0.05 -3.53 -28.81
N PHE A 358 0.54 -4.70 -28.49
CA PHE A 358 1.84 -4.73 -27.81
C PHE A 358 2.97 -4.41 -28.79
N ASN A 359 3.80 -3.43 -28.42
CA ASN A 359 5.09 -3.16 -29.05
C ASN A 359 6.20 -3.69 -28.12
N THR A 360 7.04 -4.57 -28.66
CA THR A 360 8.10 -5.26 -27.90
C THR A 360 9.51 -4.89 -28.35
N GLU A 361 9.67 -3.84 -29.15
CA GLU A 361 10.97 -3.44 -29.71
C GLU A 361 12.01 -3.12 -28.64
N ASN A 362 11.57 -2.58 -27.50
CA ASN A 362 12.45 -2.20 -26.39
C ASN A 362 12.55 -3.27 -25.30
N VAL A 363 11.83 -4.39 -25.41
CA VAL A 363 11.81 -5.41 -24.38
C VAL A 363 13.09 -6.24 -24.38
N LEU A 364 13.76 -6.29 -23.24
CA LEU A 364 15.03 -6.96 -23.03
C LEU A 364 14.86 -8.37 -22.46
N ASP A 365 13.73 -8.65 -21.82
CA ASP A 365 13.46 -9.92 -21.14
C ASP A 365 12.00 -10.33 -21.29
N MET A 366 11.76 -11.54 -21.84
CA MET A 366 10.46 -12.19 -22.02
C MET A 366 10.50 -13.66 -21.56
N HIS A 367 11.53 -14.07 -20.77
CA HIS A 367 11.58 -15.46 -20.35
C HIS A 367 10.33 -15.86 -19.58
N GLY A 368 9.85 -17.07 -19.81
CA GLY A 368 8.69 -17.61 -19.11
C GLY A 368 7.36 -16.88 -19.35
N MET A 369 7.26 -15.90 -20.27
CA MET A 369 6.12 -14.97 -20.35
C MET A 369 4.75 -15.65 -20.35
N PHE A 370 4.62 -16.83 -20.97
CA PHE A 370 3.40 -17.64 -21.03
C PHE A 370 3.59 -19.04 -20.44
N SER A 371 4.71 -19.30 -19.78
CA SER A 371 5.04 -20.60 -19.20
C SER A 371 3.88 -21.12 -18.34
N GLY A 372 3.48 -22.39 -18.48
CA GLY A 372 2.40 -22.97 -17.69
C GLY A 372 0.98 -22.60 -18.09
N CYS A 373 0.77 -21.82 -19.17
CA CYS A 373 -0.55 -21.49 -19.69
C CYS A 373 -1.14 -22.67 -20.49
N ASN A 374 -1.49 -23.77 -19.80
CA ASN A 374 -1.83 -25.04 -20.43
C ASN A 374 -3.10 -24.98 -21.27
N SER A 375 -4.07 -24.14 -20.96
CA SER A 375 -5.33 -23.98 -21.70
C SER A 375 -5.29 -22.89 -22.77
N LEU A 376 -4.17 -22.17 -22.89
CA LEU A 376 -4.04 -21.06 -23.85
C LEU A 376 -4.01 -21.59 -25.29
N GLN A 377 -5.09 -21.34 -26.02
CA GLN A 377 -5.27 -21.79 -27.40
C GLN A 377 -4.80 -20.76 -28.42
N THR A 378 -5.05 -19.47 -28.13
CA THR A 378 -4.85 -18.43 -29.12
C THR A 378 -4.22 -17.18 -28.54
N ILE A 379 -3.13 -16.73 -29.16
CA ILE A 379 -2.54 -15.42 -28.92
C ILE A 379 -2.69 -14.60 -30.21
N TYR A 380 -3.60 -13.61 -30.18
CA TYR A 380 -3.76 -12.70 -31.30
C TYR A 380 -2.66 -11.63 -31.30
N CYS A 381 -1.80 -11.68 -32.31
CA CYS A 381 -0.77 -10.68 -32.55
C CYS A 381 -0.36 -10.68 -34.03
N ASN A 382 -0.33 -9.49 -34.64
CA ASN A 382 0.04 -9.36 -36.05
C ASN A 382 1.55 -9.11 -36.24
N ASN A 383 2.28 -8.85 -35.16
CA ASN A 383 3.70 -8.53 -35.16
C ASN A 383 4.54 -9.76 -34.83
N THR A 384 5.75 -9.80 -35.36
CA THR A 384 6.79 -10.74 -34.91
C THR A 384 7.53 -10.12 -33.76
N TRP A 385 7.67 -10.85 -32.66
CA TRP A 385 8.45 -10.42 -31.51
C TRP A 385 9.85 -11.05 -31.55
N THR A 386 10.83 -10.28 -31.13
CA THR A 386 12.22 -10.74 -31.01
C THR A 386 12.77 -10.33 -29.65
N CYS A 387 13.39 -11.27 -28.95
CA CYS A 387 14.03 -11.00 -27.67
C CYS A 387 15.13 -12.03 -27.43
N SER A 388 16.30 -11.58 -27.00
CA SER A 388 17.43 -12.47 -26.73
C SER A 388 17.25 -13.28 -25.45
N ARG A 389 16.50 -12.75 -24.47
CA ARG A 389 16.18 -13.42 -23.21
C ARG A 389 14.72 -13.87 -23.22
N SER A 390 14.46 -15.01 -23.88
CA SER A 390 13.10 -15.52 -24.10
C SER A 390 12.96 -17.03 -23.86
N TRP A 391 13.92 -17.63 -23.17
CA TRP A 391 13.89 -19.07 -22.87
C TRP A 391 12.63 -19.44 -22.07
N GLY A 392 12.03 -20.56 -22.44
CA GLY A 392 10.82 -21.04 -21.77
C GLY A 392 9.58 -20.17 -21.97
N MET A 393 9.60 -19.17 -22.86
CA MET A 393 8.49 -18.24 -23.07
C MET A 393 7.13 -18.94 -23.26
N PHE A 394 7.11 -20.08 -23.94
CA PHE A 394 5.91 -20.88 -24.21
C PHE A 394 5.95 -22.27 -23.55
N SER A 395 6.84 -22.50 -22.55
CA SER A 395 6.92 -23.79 -21.87
C SER A 395 5.56 -24.22 -21.32
N GLY A 396 5.11 -25.44 -21.60
CA GLY A 396 3.83 -25.96 -21.10
C GLY A 396 2.57 -25.38 -21.76
N CYS A 397 2.67 -24.55 -22.80
CA CYS A 397 1.51 -24.01 -23.54
C CYS A 397 0.93 -25.05 -24.49
N THR A 398 0.61 -26.25 -24.02
CA THR A 398 0.30 -27.44 -24.83
C THR A 398 -0.94 -27.31 -25.72
N SER A 399 -1.81 -26.34 -25.45
CA SER A 399 -3.04 -26.09 -26.21
C SER A 399 -2.88 -25.05 -27.34
N LEU A 400 -1.71 -24.42 -27.49
CA LEU A 400 -1.50 -23.37 -28.49
C LEU A 400 -1.73 -23.86 -29.94
N GLN A 401 -2.51 -23.06 -30.66
CA GLN A 401 -2.91 -23.29 -32.06
C GLN A 401 -2.70 -21.99 -32.85
N GLY A 402 -1.44 -21.68 -33.17
CA GLY A 402 -1.10 -20.55 -34.05
C GLY A 402 -0.99 -20.96 -35.52
N ALA A 403 -0.07 -20.35 -36.25
CA ALA A 403 0.26 -20.77 -37.62
C ALA A 403 0.81 -22.22 -37.66
N VAL A 404 1.39 -22.68 -36.57
CA VAL A 404 1.85 -24.07 -36.38
C VAL A 404 1.39 -24.57 -34.99
N PRO A 405 1.21 -25.92 -34.85
CA PRO A 405 0.88 -26.50 -33.54
C PRO A 405 2.08 -26.39 -32.56
N TYR A 406 1.77 -26.40 -31.24
CA TYR A 406 2.77 -26.35 -30.20
C TYR A 406 3.80 -27.50 -30.31
N ASN A 407 5.07 -27.15 -30.02
CA ASN A 407 6.17 -28.10 -29.95
C ASN A 407 7.03 -27.79 -28.69
N GLU A 408 7.12 -28.75 -27.79
CA GLU A 408 7.82 -28.58 -26.49
C GLU A 408 9.32 -28.27 -26.61
N SER A 409 9.95 -28.59 -27.75
CA SER A 409 11.36 -28.28 -28.02
C SER A 409 11.58 -26.86 -28.57
N LYS A 410 10.49 -26.10 -28.86
CA LYS A 410 10.52 -24.75 -29.43
C LYS A 410 9.70 -23.80 -28.60
N THR A 411 10.29 -23.30 -27.54
CA THR A 411 9.57 -22.54 -26.51
C THR A 411 10.07 -21.09 -26.31
N ASP A 412 10.95 -20.62 -27.18
CA ASP A 412 11.50 -19.26 -27.14
C ASP A 412 10.80 -18.29 -28.13
N ALA A 413 11.27 -17.06 -28.19
CA ALA A 413 10.68 -16.02 -29.04
C ALA A 413 10.77 -16.31 -30.56
N SER A 414 11.52 -17.31 -31.01
CA SER A 414 11.50 -17.73 -32.43
C SER A 414 10.11 -18.17 -32.87
N MET A 415 9.27 -18.59 -31.93
CA MET A 415 7.89 -18.98 -32.14
C MET A 415 6.89 -17.83 -31.93
N ALA A 416 7.34 -16.63 -31.53
CA ALA A 416 6.49 -15.48 -31.27
C ALA A 416 6.19 -14.69 -32.56
N ASN A 417 5.55 -15.33 -33.53
CA ASN A 417 5.20 -14.72 -34.81
C ASN A 417 3.94 -15.37 -35.40
N PRO A 418 3.19 -14.63 -36.26
CA PRO A 418 1.92 -15.11 -36.84
C PRO A 418 2.07 -15.89 -38.15
N GLU A 419 3.29 -16.06 -38.72
CA GLU A 419 3.49 -16.70 -40.00
C GLU A 419 3.91 -18.17 -39.87
N THR A 420 4.83 -18.42 -38.93
CA THR A 420 5.46 -19.74 -38.75
C THR A 420 5.55 -20.14 -37.27
N GLY A 421 4.90 -19.37 -36.38
CA GLY A 421 4.96 -19.52 -34.94
C GLY A 421 3.60 -19.75 -34.29
N TYR A 422 3.50 -19.38 -33.02
CA TYR A 422 2.34 -19.65 -32.18
C TYR A 422 1.33 -18.50 -32.13
N PHE A 423 1.60 -17.38 -32.80
CA PHE A 423 0.63 -16.29 -32.87
C PHE A 423 -0.41 -16.54 -33.95
N THR A 424 -1.59 -15.99 -33.75
CA THR A 424 -2.69 -15.98 -34.71
C THR A 424 -2.89 -14.57 -35.21
N LYS A 425 -2.95 -14.37 -36.52
CA LYS A 425 -3.32 -13.09 -37.12
C LYS A 425 -4.71 -12.69 -36.64
N LYS A 426 -4.82 -11.51 -36.07
CA LYS A 426 -6.12 -10.88 -35.87
C LYS A 426 -6.53 -10.29 -37.21
N GLU A 427 -7.52 -10.91 -37.84
CA GLU A 427 -8.14 -10.29 -39.03
C GLU A 427 -8.66 -8.93 -38.60
N SER A 428 -8.28 -7.89 -39.32
CA SER A 428 -8.90 -6.57 -39.12
C SER A 428 -10.38 -6.78 -39.44
N THR A 429 -11.24 -6.76 -38.41
CA THR A 429 -12.67 -6.52 -38.61
C THR A 429 -12.74 -5.09 -39.15
N GLY A 430 -12.34 -4.94 -40.42
CA GLY A 430 -12.19 -3.66 -41.06
C GLY A 430 -13.54 -2.98 -41.12
N VAL A 431 -13.65 -1.93 -40.32
CA VAL A 431 -14.51 -0.81 -40.71
C VAL A 431 -13.80 -0.22 -41.91
N ALA A 432 -14.18 -0.63 -43.10
CA ALA A 432 -13.72 -0.02 -44.34
C ALA A 432 -14.17 1.45 -44.29
N THR A 433 -13.23 2.36 -44.10
CA THR A 433 -13.44 3.76 -44.52
C THR A 433 -13.69 3.65 -46.03
N ALA A 434 -14.88 4.05 -46.47
CA ALA A 434 -15.21 4.07 -47.87
C ALA A 434 -14.28 5.03 -48.61
N THR A 435 -13.12 4.52 -49.06
CA THR A 435 -12.40 5.09 -50.18
C THR A 435 -13.12 4.64 -51.45
N THR A 436 -13.42 5.56 -52.34
CA THR A 436 -14.15 5.43 -53.58
C THR A 436 -13.43 4.50 -54.56
N GLU A 437 -13.29 3.21 -54.24
CA GLU A 437 -12.91 2.16 -55.18
C GLU A 437 -13.65 0.89 -54.83
N ALA A 438 -14.81 0.70 -55.42
CA ALA A 438 -15.22 -0.62 -55.91
C ALA A 438 -16.59 -0.58 -56.58
N ASN A 439 -16.67 -1.05 -57.76
CA ASN A 439 -17.85 -1.42 -58.54
C ASN A 439 -18.61 -2.63 -57.92
N ALA A 440 -18.79 -2.71 -56.62
CA ALA A 440 -19.66 -3.67 -55.97
C ALA A 440 -20.93 -2.95 -55.53
N ASN A 441 -22.07 -3.26 -56.16
CA ASN A 441 -23.35 -2.61 -55.85
C ASN A 441 -23.80 -2.97 -54.41
N ILE A 442 -24.09 -1.97 -53.61
CA ILE A 442 -24.73 -2.12 -52.31
C ILE A 442 -26.15 -2.66 -52.56
N GLN A 443 -26.48 -3.81 -51.97
CA GLN A 443 -27.79 -4.43 -52.08
C GLN A 443 -28.74 -3.96 -50.96
N ALA A 444 -28.23 -3.76 -49.76
CA ALA A 444 -29.00 -3.26 -48.62
C ALA A 444 -28.09 -2.64 -47.55
N ILE A 445 -28.62 -1.66 -46.81
CA ILE A 445 -27.96 -0.99 -45.73
C ILE A 445 -28.80 -1.20 -44.46
N TYR A 446 -28.14 -1.47 -43.34
CA TYR A 446 -28.77 -1.65 -42.02
C TYR A 446 -28.04 -0.86 -40.93
N SER A 447 -28.78 -0.34 -39.98
CA SER A 447 -28.25 0.17 -38.74
C SER A 447 -27.72 -0.95 -37.82
N THR A 448 -26.99 -0.60 -36.79
CA THR A 448 -26.40 -1.57 -35.83
C THR A 448 -27.42 -2.39 -35.07
N ASP A 449 -28.68 -1.90 -34.96
CA ASP A 449 -29.83 -2.59 -34.37
C ASP A 449 -30.61 -3.45 -35.40
N GLY A 450 -30.07 -3.56 -36.64
CA GLY A 450 -30.63 -4.41 -37.69
C GLY A 450 -31.77 -3.79 -38.51
N LYS A 451 -32.09 -2.49 -38.30
CA LYS A 451 -33.11 -1.80 -39.06
C LYS A 451 -32.59 -1.46 -40.47
N ARG A 452 -33.36 -1.78 -41.51
CA ARG A 452 -32.99 -1.46 -42.88
C ARG A 452 -33.06 0.04 -43.13
N LEU A 453 -32.01 0.59 -43.73
CA LEU A 453 -31.85 2.01 -44.06
C LEU A 453 -31.91 2.20 -45.56
N ASN A 454 -32.34 3.39 -46.01
CA ASN A 454 -32.39 3.76 -47.44
C ASN A 454 -31.06 4.36 -47.91
N GLU A 455 -30.23 4.86 -46.99
CA GLU A 455 -28.94 5.48 -47.25
C GLU A 455 -28.00 5.25 -46.06
N LEU A 456 -26.69 5.45 -46.28
CA LEU A 456 -25.69 5.43 -45.20
C LEU A 456 -25.90 6.63 -44.25
N GLN A 457 -26.00 6.35 -42.95
CA GLN A 457 -26.14 7.37 -41.91
C GLN A 457 -24.79 7.61 -41.22
N SER A 458 -24.64 8.78 -40.59
CA SER A 458 -23.48 9.05 -39.73
C SER A 458 -23.39 8.00 -38.63
N GLY A 459 -22.18 7.47 -38.41
CA GLY A 459 -21.92 6.34 -37.52
C GLY A 459 -21.73 5.01 -38.27
N LEU A 460 -21.85 3.89 -37.55
CA LEU A 460 -21.59 2.55 -38.07
C LEU A 460 -22.82 1.99 -38.82
N ASN A 461 -22.63 1.61 -40.10
CA ASN A 461 -23.63 0.99 -40.91
C ASN A 461 -23.20 -0.46 -41.28
N ILE A 462 -24.17 -1.37 -41.38
CA ILE A 462 -23.98 -2.75 -41.87
C ILE A 462 -24.49 -2.80 -43.31
N VAL A 463 -23.60 -3.08 -44.24
CA VAL A 463 -23.92 -3.05 -45.68
C VAL A 463 -23.83 -4.45 -46.25
N ARG A 464 -24.91 -4.93 -46.86
CA ARG A 464 -24.91 -6.17 -47.62
C ARG A 464 -24.59 -5.87 -49.09
N MET A 465 -23.57 -6.54 -49.61
CA MET A 465 -23.11 -6.36 -50.98
C MET A 465 -23.79 -7.33 -51.94
N SER A 466 -23.83 -7.02 -53.23
CA SER A 466 -24.44 -7.83 -54.26
C SER A 466 -23.79 -9.22 -54.43
N ASN A 467 -22.55 -9.39 -53.95
CA ASN A 467 -21.83 -10.67 -53.92
C ASN A 467 -22.18 -11.54 -52.69
N GLY A 468 -23.15 -11.14 -51.89
CA GLY A 468 -23.59 -11.85 -50.67
C GLY A 468 -22.75 -11.58 -49.42
N THR A 469 -21.66 -10.83 -49.51
CA THR A 469 -20.84 -10.46 -48.33
C THR A 469 -21.47 -9.33 -47.55
N THR A 470 -21.15 -9.26 -46.25
CA THR A 470 -21.59 -8.16 -45.37
C THR A 470 -20.37 -7.37 -44.91
N GLN A 471 -20.45 -6.06 -45.03
CA GLN A 471 -19.39 -5.13 -44.60
C GLN A 471 -19.93 -4.14 -43.53
N LYS A 472 -19.05 -3.69 -42.65
CA LYS A 472 -19.33 -2.61 -41.71
C LYS A 472 -18.67 -1.33 -42.25
N ILE A 473 -19.49 -0.28 -42.45
CA ILE A 473 -19.04 1.02 -42.96
C ILE A 473 -19.26 2.08 -41.91
N LEU A 474 -18.22 2.83 -41.53
CA LEU A 474 -18.31 3.99 -40.67
C LEU A 474 -18.37 5.23 -41.53
N CYS A 475 -19.50 5.96 -41.46
CA CYS A 475 -19.66 7.26 -42.08
C CYS A 475 -19.45 8.37 -41.02
N LYS A 476 -18.60 9.34 -41.34
CA LYS A 476 -18.33 10.53 -40.50
C LYS A 476 -19.51 11.49 -40.54
#